data_50c8c04607c83320cb0a533270b9b247
#
_entry.id   50c8c04607c83320cb0a533270b9b247
#
_cell.length_a   1.000
_cell.length_b   1.000
_cell.length_c   1.000
_cell.angle_alpha   90.00
_cell.angle_beta   90.00
_cell.angle_gamma   90.00
#
_symmetry.space_group_name_H-M   'P 1'
#
loop_
_entity.id
_entity.type
_entity.pdbx_description
1 polymer ?
#
loop_
_entity_poly.entity_id
_entity_poly.type
_entity_poly.pdbx_seq_one_letter_code
_entity_poly.pdbx_strand_id
1 'polypeptide(L)'
;MAKYIGYVVSMCLISLLLEYLNRRKHINSNLIGNGNYYILKIPSALKYVYLTMFGLGIFLFCVFLFFDRAGNPTVTIGHLNFSIIFATIGLAIAIWAERWRIVVDGKQMEIHRLFHRPKKIMIPEIGKVMIGKKQQLTLYHKNGKKLITVDALSDNYDKLLQTLKSNNVQIKNND
;
A
#
# COMPACT_ATOMS: atom_id res chain seq x y z
N MET A 1 29.29 -20.46 -3.53
CA MET A 1 28.02 -20.91 -4.12
C MET A 1 26.79 -20.42 -3.34
N ALA A 2 26.73 -20.50 -2.01
CA ALA A 2 25.56 -20.06 -1.23
C ALA A 2 25.12 -18.57 -1.43
N LYS A 3 26.06 -17.65 -1.68
CA LYS A 3 25.74 -16.24 -1.93
C LYS A 3 24.90 -16.01 -3.20
N TYR A 4 25.09 -16.80 -4.25
CA TYR A 4 24.34 -16.67 -5.50
C TYR A 4 22.92 -17.25 -5.40
N ILE A 5 22.71 -18.26 -4.58
CA ILE A 5 21.39 -18.87 -4.36
C ILE A 5 20.42 -17.85 -3.74
N GLY A 6 20.90 -17.05 -2.78
CA GLY A 6 20.09 -15.98 -2.17
C GLY A 6 19.65 -14.90 -3.18
N TYR A 7 20.53 -14.51 -4.11
CA TYR A 7 20.19 -13.56 -5.18
C TYR A 7 19.18 -14.14 -6.17
N VAL A 8 19.36 -15.40 -6.59
CA VAL A 8 18.41 -16.05 -7.52
C VAL A 8 17.03 -16.20 -6.89
N VAL A 9 16.95 -16.62 -5.62
CA VAL A 9 15.68 -16.75 -4.89
C VAL A 9 15.00 -15.37 -4.73
N SER A 10 15.74 -14.33 -4.39
CA SER A 10 15.16 -12.99 -4.25
C SER A 10 14.68 -12.42 -5.59
N MET A 11 15.43 -12.64 -6.70
CA MET A 11 15.01 -12.25 -8.04
C MET A 11 13.75 -12.99 -8.49
N CYS A 12 13.66 -14.32 -8.24
CA CYS A 12 12.46 -15.10 -8.53
C CYS A 12 11.25 -14.63 -7.74
N LEU A 13 11.41 -14.33 -6.44
CA LEU A 13 10.33 -13.79 -5.60
C LEU A 13 9.84 -12.43 -6.08
N ILE A 14 10.76 -11.53 -6.46
CA ILE A 14 10.42 -10.21 -7.01
C ILE A 14 9.69 -10.36 -8.36
N SER A 15 10.15 -11.26 -9.25
CA SER A 15 9.51 -11.51 -10.54
C SER A 15 8.10 -12.06 -10.38
N LEU A 16 7.91 -13.06 -9.50
CA LEU A 16 6.60 -13.63 -9.19
C LEU A 16 5.66 -12.57 -8.58
N LEU A 17 6.20 -11.70 -7.74
CA LEU A 17 5.44 -10.61 -7.12
C LEU A 17 4.99 -9.59 -8.15
N LEU A 18 5.87 -9.19 -9.08
CA LEU A 18 5.56 -8.26 -10.16
C LEU A 18 4.54 -8.87 -11.13
N GLU A 19 4.66 -10.15 -11.46
CA GLU A 19 3.69 -10.84 -12.32
C GLU A 19 2.33 -10.96 -11.64
N TYR A 20 2.29 -11.29 -10.34
CA TYR A 20 1.07 -11.34 -9.55
C TYR A 20 0.38 -9.97 -9.46
N LEU A 21 1.13 -8.89 -9.25
CA LEU A 21 0.63 -7.51 -9.24
C LEU A 21 0.05 -7.11 -10.61
N ASN A 22 0.70 -7.51 -11.68
CA ASN A 22 0.27 -7.20 -13.04
C ASN A 22 -0.99 -7.97 -13.44
N ARG A 23 -1.10 -9.26 -13.09
CA ARG A 23 -2.32 -10.06 -13.31
C ARG A 23 -3.54 -9.50 -12.57
N ARG A 24 -3.37 -8.97 -11.36
CA ARG A 24 -4.48 -8.38 -10.61
C ARG A 24 -5.01 -7.08 -11.20
N LYS A 25 -4.19 -6.30 -11.88
CA LYS A 25 -4.65 -5.10 -12.59
C LYS A 25 -5.74 -5.42 -13.61
N HIS A 26 -5.65 -6.57 -14.29
CA HIS A 26 -6.64 -7.00 -15.29
C HIS A 26 -7.91 -7.64 -14.70
N ILE A 27 -7.85 -8.25 -13.52
CA ILE A 27 -9.01 -8.95 -12.92
C ILE A 27 -9.94 -7.97 -12.21
N ASN A 28 -9.41 -6.91 -11.59
CA ASN A 28 -10.21 -5.93 -10.86
C ASN A 28 -11.05 -4.98 -11.75
N SER A 29 -10.76 -4.90 -13.05
CA SER A 29 -11.57 -4.14 -14.00
C SER A 29 -12.95 -4.77 -14.26
N ASN A 30 -13.14 -6.06 -13.97
CA ASN A 30 -14.32 -6.83 -14.31
C ASN A 30 -15.29 -7.10 -13.14
N LEU A 31 -14.97 -6.70 -11.92
CA LEU A 31 -15.91 -6.79 -10.80
C LEU A 31 -16.82 -5.56 -10.79
N ILE A 32 -17.80 -5.58 -11.69
CA ILE A 32 -18.93 -4.64 -11.72
C ILE A 32 -19.87 -4.99 -10.55
N GLY A 33 -19.56 -4.48 -9.39
CA GLY A 33 -20.55 -4.31 -8.33
C GLY A 33 -21.39 -3.07 -8.65
N ASN A 34 -22.68 -3.08 -8.31
CA ASN A 34 -23.65 -1.99 -8.49
C ASN A 34 -22.97 -0.61 -8.34
N GLY A 35 -23.05 0.21 -9.39
CA GLY A 35 -22.17 1.30 -9.76
C GLY A 35 -21.82 2.41 -8.77
N ASN A 36 -22.34 2.40 -7.53
CA ASN A 36 -22.20 3.53 -6.61
C ASN A 36 -21.43 3.24 -5.31
N TYR A 37 -21.13 1.96 -5.00
CA TYR A 37 -20.38 1.60 -3.79
C TYR A 37 -19.08 0.86 -4.14
N TYR A 38 -17.95 1.40 -3.69
CA TYR A 38 -16.66 0.74 -3.81
C TYR A 38 -15.67 1.22 -2.76
N ILE A 39 -14.65 0.41 -2.50
CA ILE A 39 -13.62 0.70 -1.50
C ILE A 39 -12.26 0.73 -2.19
N LEU A 40 -11.54 1.85 -2.02
CA LEU A 40 -10.13 1.94 -2.37
C LEU A 40 -9.31 1.44 -1.21
N LYS A 41 -8.36 0.57 -1.51
CA LYS A 41 -7.40 0.01 -0.54
C LYS A 41 -6.02 -0.05 -1.15
N ILE A 42 -5.02 -0.14 -0.31
CA ILE A 42 -3.68 -0.56 -0.74
C ILE A 42 -3.79 -2.00 -1.23
N PRO A 43 -3.17 -2.37 -2.38
CA PRO A 43 -3.23 -3.72 -2.91
C PRO A 43 -2.87 -4.77 -1.88
N SER A 44 -3.68 -5.81 -1.75
CA SER A 44 -3.45 -6.88 -0.78
C SER A 44 -2.09 -7.59 -0.98
N ALA A 45 -1.59 -7.62 -2.21
CA ALA A 45 -0.26 -8.14 -2.51
C ALA A 45 0.83 -7.38 -1.73
N LEU A 46 0.75 -6.06 -1.66
CA LEU A 46 1.72 -5.24 -0.93
C LEU A 46 1.69 -5.53 0.57
N LYS A 47 0.50 -5.75 1.11
CA LYS A 47 0.33 -6.19 2.51
C LYS A 47 1.05 -7.52 2.78
N TYR A 48 0.89 -8.51 1.88
CA TYR A 48 1.57 -9.80 2.04
C TYR A 48 3.09 -9.68 1.97
N VAL A 49 3.62 -8.78 1.13
CA VAL A 49 5.07 -8.50 1.10
C VAL A 49 5.56 -8.02 2.47
N TYR A 50 4.86 -7.09 3.11
CA TYR A 50 5.25 -6.59 4.42
C TYR A 50 5.07 -7.63 5.54
N LEU A 51 4.05 -8.48 5.45
CA LEU A 51 3.91 -9.62 6.37
C LEU A 51 5.03 -10.66 6.20
N THR A 52 5.47 -10.92 4.97
CA THR A 52 6.63 -11.77 4.70
C THR A 52 7.91 -11.15 5.26
N MET A 53 8.09 -9.84 5.11
CA MET A 53 9.20 -9.11 5.70
C MET A 53 9.22 -9.24 7.24
N PHE A 54 8.05 -9.12 7.89
CA PHE A 54 7.90 -9.37 9.32
C PHE A 54 8.28 -10.81 9.70
N GLY A 55 7.74 -11.81 8.99
CA GLY A 55 8.04 -13.23 9.24
C GLY A 55 9.53 -13.56 9.06
N LEU A 56 10.15 -13.05 8.00
CA LEU A 56 11.58 -13.19 7.76
C LEU A 56 12.42 -12.53 8.86
N GLY A 57 12.01 -11.37 9.33
CA GLY A 57 12.70 -10.68 10.43
C GLY A 57 12.69 -11.50 11.73
N ILE A 58 11.53 -12.11 12.07
CA ILE A 58 11.43 -13.02 13.23
C ILE A 58 12.28 -14.28 13.02
N PHE A 59 12.23 -14.86 11.85
CA PHE A 59 13.02 -16.05 11.51
C PHE A 59 14.52 -15.77 11.66
N LEU A 60 15.01 -14.66 11.09
CA LEU A 60 16.40 -14.24 11.23
C LEU A 60 16.78 -14.00 12.69
N PHE A 61 15.90 -13.38 13.46
CA PHE A 61 16.13 -13.16 14.88
C PHE A 61 16.33 -14.48 15.64
N CYS A 62 15.46 -15.46 15.40
CA CYS A 62 15.59 -16.78 16.02
C CYS A 62 16.89 -17.50 15.62
N VAL A 63 17.24 -17.42 14.32
CA VAL A 63 18.48 -18.02 13.80
C VAL A 63 19.71 -17.36 14.43
N PHE A 64 19.78 -16.03 14.46
CA PHE A 64 20.92 -15.32 15.07
C PHE A 64 21.00 -15.57 16.57
N LEU A 65 19.85 -15.57 17.28
CA LEU A 65 19.82 -15.88 18.70
C LEU A 65 20.31 -17.28 19.00
N PHE A 66 19.96 -18.27 18.17
CA PHE A 66 20.44 -19.63 18.31
C PHE A 66 21.97 -19.72 18.14
N PHE A 67 22.54 -19.09 17.11
CA PHE A 67 23.97 -19.07 16.88
C PHE A 67 24.75 -18.28 17.95
N ASP A 68 24.21 -17.19 18.44
CA ASP A 68 24.79 -16.43 19.54
C ASP A 68 24.87 -17.28 20.80
N ARG A 69 23.79 -18.01 21.15
CA ARG A 69 23.77 -18.93 22.30
C ARG A 69 24.68 -20.14 22.11
N ALA A 70 24.92 -20.58 20.88
CA ALA A 70 25.88 -21.63 20.55
C ALA A 70 27.34 -21.15 20.59
N GLY A 71 27.62 -19.90 20.96
CA GLY A 71 28.97 -19.35 21.07
C GLY A 71 29.63 -19.03 19.73
N ASN A 72 28.86 -18.83 18.66
CA ASN A 72 29.41 -18.48 17.34
C ASN A 72 29.89 -17.03 17.32
N PRO A 73 31.22 -16.74 17.18
CA PRO A 73 31.77 -15.39 17.25
C PRO A 73 31.40 -14.50 16.04
N THR A 74 30.81 -15.07 14.99
CA THR A 74 30.41 -14.29 13.81
C THR A 74 29.08 -13.56 14.00
N VAL A 75 28.26 -13.99 14.96
CA VAL A 75 27.00 -13.34 15.29
C VAL A 75 27.26 -12.26 16.32
N THR A 76 26.81 -11.07 16.02
CA THR A 76 26.94 -9.89 16.87
C THR A 76 25.56 -9.35 17.26
N ILE A 77 25.50 -8.54 18.31
CA ILE A 77 24.29 -7.83 18.73
C ILE A 77 23.68 -6.99 17.58
N GLY A 78 24.52 -6.56 16.63
CA GLY A 78 24.07 -5.85 15.43
C GLY A 78 23.13 -6.69 14.55
N HIS A 79 23.38 -7.99 14.42
CA HIS A 79 22.51 -8.90 13.65
C HIS A 79 21.13 -9.07 14.33
N LEU A 80 21.11 -9.18 15.67
CA LEU A 80 19.88 -9.26 16.45
C LEU A 80 19.06 -7.97 16.32
N ASN A 81 19.71 -6.81 16.50
CA ASN A 81 19.06 -5.51 16.36
C ASN A 81 18.52 -5.29 14.93
N PHE A 82 19.29 -5.64 13.92
CA PHE A 82 18.84 -5.56 12.53
C PHE A 82 17.56 -6.38 12.30
N SER A 83 17.51 -7.63 12.80
CA SER A 83 16.37 -8.52 12.64
C SER A 83 15.10 -7.95 13.30
N ILE A 84 15.24 -7.40 14.51
CA ILE A 84 14.13 -6.77 15.25
C ILE A 84 13.62 -5.53 14.51
N ILE A 85 14.53 -4.65 14.06
CA ILE A 85 14.16 -3.44 13.32
C ILE A 85 13.45 -3.83 12.02
N PHE A 86 14.00 -4.80 11.28
CA PHE A 86 13.44 -5.28 10.02
C PHE A 86 12.03 -5.85 10.21
N ALA A 87 11.81 -6.68 11.23
CA ALA A 87 10.50 -7.20 11.59
C ALA A 87 9.53 -6.07 11.98
N THR A 88 9.98 -5.15 12.84
CA THR A 88 9.12 -4.05 13.32
C THR A 88 8.65 -3.15 12.17
N ILE A 89 9.52 -2.81 11.23
CA ILE A 89 9.18 -2.02 10.04
C ILE A 89 8.15 -2.79 9.19
N GLY A 90 8.37 -4.08 8.93
CA GLY A 90 7.43 -4.91 8.16
C GLY A 90 6.04 -4.94 8.79
N LEU A 91 5.96 -5.15 10.12
CA LEU A 91 4.69 -5.15 10.84
C LEU A 91 4.00 -3.78 10.84
N ALA A 92 4.75 -2.71 11.10
CA ALA A 92 4.19 -1.35 11.13
C ALA A 92 3.57 -0.96 9.80
N ILE A 93 4.26 -1.25 8.68
CA ILE A 93 3.74 -0.95 7.34
C ILE A 93 2.56 -1.86 6.99
N ALA A 94 2.57 -3.15 7.38
CA ALA A 94 1.45 -4.05 7.16
C ALA A 94 0.17 -3.55 7.87
N ILE A 95 0.28 -3.10 9.13
CA ILE A 95 -0.83 -2.52 9.88
C ILE A 95 -1.32 -1.23 9.22
N TRP A 96 -0.41 -0.37 8.78
CA TRP A 96 -0.77 0.87 8.07
C TRP A 96 -1.50 0.57 6.77
N ALA A 97 -1.02 -0.39 5.97
CA ALA A 97 -1.64 -0.80 4.71
C ALA A 97 -3.06 -1.37 4.91
N GLU A 98 -3.30 -2.10 6.00
CA GLU A 98 -4.63 -2.64 6.32
C GLU A 98 -5.62 -1.55 6.72
N ARG A 99 -5.17 -0.56 7.48
CA ARG A 99 -6.06 0.48 8.01
C ARG A 99 -6.35 1.60 7.03
N TRP A 100 -5.49 1.82 6.05
CA TRP A 100 -5.72 2.83 5.03
C TRP A 100 -6.78 2.37 4.03
N ARG A 101 -7.90 3.09 3.97
CA ARG A 101 -8.97 2.83 3.02
C ARG A 101 -9.80 4.08 2.77
N ILE A 102 -10.40 4.16 1.58
CA ILE A 102 -11.40 5.16 1.23
C ILE A 102 -12.65 4.41 0.79
N VAL A 103 -13.76 4.66 1.44
CA VAL A 103 -15.07 4.11 1.08
C VAL A 103 -15.81 5.18 0.30
N VAL A 104 -16.27 4.84 -0.89
CA VAL A 104 -17.11 5.71 -1.73
C VAL A 104 -18.48 5.07 -1.82
N ASP A 105 -19.51 5.83 -1.46
CA ASP A 105 -20.90 5.43 -1.51
C ASP A 105 -21.72 6.55 -2.18
N GLY A 106 -22.06 6.36 -3.44
CA GLY A 106 -22.71 7.35 -4.26
C GLY A 106 -21.94 8.66 -4.32
N LYS A 107 -22.47 9.71 -3.70
CA LYS A 107 -21.83 11.05 -3.63
C LYS A 107 -21.06 11.28 -2.34
N GLN A 108 -20.98 10.30 -1.44
CA GLN A 108 -20.27 10.40 -0.18
C GLN A 108 -18.96 9.63 -0.23
N MET A 109 -17.90 10.24 0.31
CA MET A 109 -16.57 9.64 0.45
C MET A 109 -16.17 9.66 1.92
N GLU A 110 -15.80 8.48 2.46
CA GLU A 110 -15.29 8.35 3.82
C GLU A 110 -13.81 7.95 3.79
N ILE A 111 -12.94 8.78 4.36
CA ILE A 111 -11.48 8.61 4.35
C ILE A 111 -11.04 8.07 5.70
N HIS A 112 -10.52 6.83 5.72
CA HIS A 112 -9.92 6.21 6.91
C HIS A 112 -8.40 6.33 6.86
N ARG A 113 -7.80 6.82 7.97
CA ARG A 113 -6.35 6.93 8.17
C ARG A 113 -5.97 6.30 9.51
N LEU A 114 -4.70 5.86 9.65
CA LEU A 114 -4.24 5.13 10.82
C LEU A 114 -4.51 5.85 12.16
N PHE A 115 -4.17 7.15 12.22
CA PHE A 115 -4.18 7.92 13.48
C PHE A 115 -5.28 8.99 13.55
N HIS A 116 -6.20 9.01 12.58
CA HIS A 116 -7.24 10.03 12.52
C HIS A 116 -8.62 9.40 12.48
N ARG A 117 -9.60 10.09 13.05
CA ARG A 117 -11.00 9.70 12.92
C ARG A 117 -11.40 9.70 11.45
N PRO A 118 -12.28 8.77 11.03
CA PRO A 118 -12.81 8.75 9.68
C PRO A 118 -13.39 10.11 9.31
N LYS A 119 -13.01 10.63 8.15
CA LYS A 119 -13.51 11.91 7.66
C LYS A 119 -14.49 11.67 6.52
N LYS A 120 -15.74 12.09 6.71
CA LYS A 120 -16.79 12.08 5.67
C LYS A 120 -16.73 13.37 4.88
N ILE A 121 -16.82 13.26 3.56
CA ILE A 121 -16.75 14.39 2.61
C ILE A 121 -17.73 14.07 1.50
N MET A 122 -18.47 15.08 1.04
CA MET A 122 -19.30 14.94 -0.15
C MET A 122 -18.45 15.18 -1.41
N ILE A 123 -18.61 14.35 -2.44
CA ILE A 123 -17.85 14.52 -3.70
C ILE A 123 -18.01 15.92 -4.30
N PRO A 124 -19.20 16.57 -4.26
CA PRO A 124 -19.36 17.96 -4.70
C PRO A 124 -18.54 19.00 -3.91
N GLU A 125 -18.02 18.66 -2.73
CA GLU A 125 -17.13 19.54 -1.93
C GLU A 125 -15.68 19.51 -2.44
N ILE A 126 -15.34 18.54 -3.29
CA ILE A 126 -14.03 18.44 -3.94
C ILE A 126 -13.97 19.51 -5.03
N GLY A 127 -13.09 20.48 -4.85
CA GLY A 127 -12.95 21.61 -5.80
C GLY A 127 -12.06 21.26 -6.98
N LYS A 128 -10.96 20.55 -6.74
CA LYS A 128 -10.03 20.14 -7.80
C LYS A 128 -9.29 18.86 -7.44
N VAL A 129 -8.86 18.15 -8.47
CA VAL A 129 -7.98 16.98 -8.39
C VAL A 129 -6.74 17.25 -9.23
N MET A 130 -5.57 16.98 -8.67
CA MET A 130 -4.30 17.10 -9.39
C MET A 130 -3.73 15.70 -9.61
N ILE A 131 -3.35 15.43 -10.86
CA ILE A 131 -2.64 14.19 -11.23
C ILE A 131 -1.15 14.51 -11.22
N GLY A 132 -0.40 13.86 -10.32
CA GLY A 132 1.05 14.00 -10.23
C GLY A 132 1.81 13.12 -11.22
N LYS A 133 3.14 13.33 -11.34
CA LYS A 133 4.03 12.61 -12.27
C LYS A 133 3.94 11.06 -12.19
N LYS A 134 3.61 10.50 -11.02
CA LYS A 134 3.39 9.05 -10.80
C LYS A 134 1.92 8.65 -10.94
N GLN A 135 1.11 9.44 -11.64
CA GLN A 135 -0.34 9.25 -11.78
C GLN A 135 -1.09 9.21 -10.44
N GLN A 136 -0.51 9.71 -9.37
CA GLN A 136 -1.17 9.82 -8.07
C GLN A 136 -2.22 10.94 -8.11
N LEU A 137 -3.43 10.67 -7.59
CA LEU A 137 -4.50 11.66 -7.48
C LEU A 137 -4.39 12.40 -6.15
N THR A 138 -4.20 13.70 -6.19
CA THR A 138 -4.31 14.55 -5.00
C THR A 138 -5.62 15.32 -5.04
N LEU A 139 -6.50 15.06 -4.07
CA LEU A 139 -7.81 15.67 -3.96
C LEU A 139 -7.72 16.91 -3.07
N TYR A 140 -8.34 18.01 -3.51
CA TYR A 140 -8.44 19.26 -2.77
C TYR A 140 -9.89 19.65 -2.56
N HIS A 141 -10.20 20.13 -1.36
CA HIS A 141 -11.49 20.72 -1.06
C HIS A 141 -11.66 22.07 -1.77
N LYS A 142 -12.89 22.57 -1.96
CA LYS A 142 -13.18 23.87 -2.57
C LYS A 142 -12.45 25.04 -1.91
N ASN A 143 -12.16 24.95 -0.62
CA ASN A 143 -11.36 25.96 0.11
C ASN A 143 -9.84 25.84 -0.12
N GLY A 144 -9.39 24.99 -1.06
CA GLY A 144 -7.98 24.79 -1.38
C GLY A 144 -7.23 23.82 -0.44
N LYS A 145 -7.83 23.35 0.64
CA LYS A 145 -7.18 22.42 1.59
C LYS A 145 -7.02 21.03 0.97
N LYS A 146 -5.80 20.49 1.07
CA LYS A 146 -5.52 19.10 0.64
C LYS A 146 -6.31 18.11 1.50
N LEU A 147 -7.07 17.24 0.85
CA LEU A 147 -7.86 16.18 1.48
C LEU A 147 -7.07 14.90 1.63
N ILE A 148 -6.65 14.31 0.51
CA ILE A 148 -5.92 13.06 0.48
C ILE A 148 -5.14 12.92 -0.84
N THR A 149 -4.10 12.09 -0.82
CA THR A 149 -3.44 11.61 -2.03
C THR A 149 -3.69 10.11 -2.17
N VAL A 150 -4.12 9.69 -3.34
CA VAL A 150 -4.40 8.31 -3.72
C VAL A 150 -3.38 7.88 -4.74
N ASP A 151 -2.70 6.75 -4.49
CA ASP A 151 -1.72 6.19 -5.40
C ASP A 151 -2.42 5.47 -6.56
N ALA A 152 -1.82 5.51 -7.77
CA ALA A 152 -2.32 4.82 -8.95
C ALA A 152 -2.40 3.29 -8.78
N LEU A 153 -1.60 2.73 -7.87
CA LEU A 153 -1.62 1.30 -7.55
C LEU A 153 -2.79 0.89 -6.65
N SER A 154 -3.53 1.85 -6.07
CA SER A 154 -4.67 1.53 -5.20
C SER A 154 -5.75 0.75 -5.93
N ASP A 155 -6.34 -0.25 -5.27
CA ASP A 155 -7.49 -0.97 -5.81
C ASP A 155 -8.63 0.01 -6.09
N ASN A 156 -9.34 -0.16 -7.23
CA ASN A 156 -10.41 0.71 -7.70
C ASN A 156 -10.02 2.18 -8.00
N TYR A 157 -8.75 2.46 -8.26
CA TYR A 157 -8.29 3.79 -8.65
C TYR A 157 -9.04 4.36 -9.86
N ASP A 158 -9.21 3.54 -10.93
CA ASP A 158 -9.90 3.96 -12.15
C ASP A 158 -11.38 4.29 -11.90
N LYS A 159 -12.04 3.55 -10.99
CA LYS A 159 -13.42 3.84 -10.56
C LYS A 159 -13.52 5.19 -9.86
N LEU A 160 -12.55 5.51 -8.99
CA LEU A 160 -12.50 6.83 -8.36
C LEU A 160 -12.35 7.93 -9.40
N LEU A 161 -11.42 7.76 -10.35
CA LEU A 161 -11.19 8.74 -11.41
C LEU A 161 -12.46 8.96 -12.25
N GLN A 162 -13.16 7.88 -12.61
CA GLN A 162 -14.42 7.94 -13.34
C GLN A 162 -15.52 8.63 -12.51
N THR A 163 -15.65 8.31 -11.23
CA THR A 163 -16.61 8.94 -10.32
C THR A 163 -16.37 10.45 -10.19
N LEU A 164 -15.11 10.87 -10.10
CA LEU A 164 -14.75 12.30 -10.04
C LEU A 164 -15.09 13.02 -11.35
N LYS A 165 -14.82 12.38 -12.50
CA LYS A 165 -15.19 12.91 -13.83
C LYS A 165 -16.70 13.05 -13.99
N SER A 166 -17.47 12.03 -13.61
CA SER A 166 -18.95 12.04 -13.74
C SER A 166 -19.62 13.07 -12.82
N ASN A 167 -18.96 13.50 -11.75
CA ASN A 167 -19.40 14.58 -10.87
C ASN A 167 -18.82 15.95 -11.25
N ASN A 168 -18.28 16.11 -12.46
CA ASN A 168 -17.73 17.36 -12.99
C ASN A 168 -16.63 17.99 -12.09
N VAL A 169 -15.87 17.19 -11.36
CA VAL A 169 -14.74 17.67 -10.57
C VAL A 169 -13.60 18.05 -11.50
N GLN A 170 -13.05 19.27 -11.31
CA GLN A 170 -11.96 19.77 -12.13
C GLN A 170 -10.69 18.93 -11.95
N ILE A 171 -10.23 18.29 -13.03
CA ILE A 171 -9.00 17.47 -13.03
C ILE A 171 -7.92 18.25 -13.78
N LYS A 172 -6.76 18.47 -13.12
CA LYS A 172 -5.58 19.13 -13.69
C LYS A 172 -4.40 18.17 -13.65
N ASN A 173 -3.66 18.09 -14.74
CA ASN A 173 -2.36 17.42 -14.76
C ASN A 173 -1.30 18.39 -14.18
N ASN A 174 -0.44 17.88 -13.33
CA ASN A 174 0.72 18.61 -12.83
C ASN A 174 1.92 18.12 -13.66
N ASP A 175 2.12 18.79 -14.81
CA ASP A 175 3.32 18.61 -15.64
C ASP A 175 4.57 19.06 -14.90
#